data_33aa0bb776157bdb2085b557e5927922
#
_entry.id   33aa0bb776157bdb2085b557e5927922
#
_cell.length_a   1.000
_cell.length_b   1.000
_cell.length_c   1.000
_cell.angle_alpha   90.00
_cell.angle_beta   90.00
_cell.angle_gamma   90.00
#
_symmetry.space_group_name_H-M   'P 1'
#
loop_
_entity.id
_entity.type
_entity.pdbx_description
1 polymer ?
#
loop_
_entity_poly.entity_id
_entity_poly.type
_entity_poly.pdbx_seq_one_letter_code
_entity_poly.pdbx_strand_id
1 'polypeptide(L)'
;NYIPKGYEIPSDVDYFHCTSNNTIYGTQMKEFPNSTTLMVCDMSSDIFSRRIDVSRFDIIYAGAQKNMGPAGTTLVIVKDEVLGKTGRNIPTMLDYNTHISKDSMFNTPPVFPIYVSMLTLQWLKNLGGVEVIEKMNQEKADLLYAEIDRNPLFEGTVAKEDRSNMNVCFLLNDSSKEDAFNTLWNAAGISGIKGHRSVGGYRASLYNAMPIESVQVLIDMMKKLEQN
;
A
#
# COMPACT_ATOMS: atom_id res chain seq x y z
N ASN A 1 10.21 -4.40 12.65
CA ASN A 1 10.47 -4.21 11.20
C ASN A 1 10.93 -2.77 10.94
N TYR A 2 11.77 -2.56 9.93
CA TYR A 2 12.29 -1.25 9.52
C TYR A 2 12.69 -1.29 8.05
N ILE A 3 12.88 -0.10 7.46
CA ILE A 3 13.43 0.06 6.11
C ILE A 3 14.93 0.32 6.25
N PRO A 4 15.81 -0.49 5.63
CA PRO A 4 17.24 -0.24 5.62
C PRO A 4 17.55 1.16 5.07
N LYS A 5 18.52 1.84 5.69
CA LYS A 5 18.98 3.19 5.30
C LYS A 5 20.50 3.17 5.12
N GLY A 6 21.01 4.10 4.31
CA GLY A 6 22.45 4.25 4.12
C GLY A 6 23.13 3.13 3.31
N TYR A 7 22.35 2.35 2.55
CA TYR A 7 22.89 1.37 1.62
C TYR A 7 23.20 2.02 0.27
N GLU A 8 24.21 1.48 -0.40
CA GLU A 8 24.54 1.89 -1.77
C GLU A 8 23.84 0.97 -2.78
N ILE A 9 23.28 1.57 -3.83
CA ILE A 9 22.71 0.82 -4.95
C ILE A 9 23.86 0.57 -5.93
N PRO A 10 24.18 -0.71 -6.27
CA PRO A 10 25.22 -1.02 -7.25
C PRO A 10 24.91 -0.38 -8.61
N SER A 11 25.93 0.15 -9.27
CA SER A 11 25.78 0.77 -10.60
C SER A 11 25.92 -0.20 -11.76
N ASP A 12 26.34 -1.45 -11.49
CA ASP A 12 26.59 -2.53 -12.46
C ASP A 12 25.43 -3.52 -12.57
N VAL A 13 24.23 -3.14 -12.08
CA VAL A 13 23.00 -3.92 -12.19
C VAL A 13 22.05 -3.34 -13.24
N ASP A 14 21.19 -4.17 -13.80
CA ASP A 14 20.22 -3.75 -14.83
C ASP A 14 19.19 -2.75 -14.27
N TYR A 15 18.72 -2.96 -13.03
CA TYR A 15 17.78 -2.07 -12.36
C TYR A 15 17.80 -2.28 -10.84
N PHE A 16 17.32 -1.28 -10.13
CA PHE A 16 16.98 -1.36 -8.70
C PHE A 16 15.47 -1.44 -8.54
N HIS A 17 15.01 -2.46 -7.81
CA HIS A 17 13.59 -2.61 -7.51
C HIS A 17 13.32 -2.32 -6.05
N CYS A 18 12.26 -1.53 -5.78
CA CYS A 18 11.74 -1.32 -4.43
C CYS A 18 10.22 -1.44 -4.38
N THR A 19 9.70 -1.63 -3.18
CA THR A 19 8.27 -1.61 -2.88
C THR A 19 7.99 -0.43 -1.97
N SER A 20 7.21 0.54 -2.41
CA SER A 20 6.96 1.79 -1.69
C SER A 20 6.26 1.59 -0.35
N ASN A 21 5.34 0.60 -0.30
CA ASN A 21 4.61 0.23 0.91
C ASN A 21 4.48 -1.30 1.03
N ASN A 22 5.05 -1.86 2.07
CA ASN A 22 4.99 -3.29 2.33
C ASN A 22 3.73 -3.65 3.12
N THR A 23 2.75 -4.22 2.42
CA THR A 23 1.45 -4.61 3.00
C THR A 23 1.55 -5.63 4.13
N ILE A 24 2.56 -6.52 4.09
CA ILE A 24 2.70 -7.63 5.04
C ILE A 24 3.32 -7.16 6.35
N TYR A 25 4.37 -6.35 6.26
CA TYR A 25 5.13 -5.90 7.42
C TYR A 25 4.72 -4.52 7.94
N GLY A 26 3.93 -3.75 7.18
CA GLY A 26 3.45 -2.43 7.57
C GLY A 26 4.51 -1.32 7.50
N THR A 27 5.55 -1.49 6.67
CA THR A 27 6.54 -0.45 6.40
C THR A 27 6.21 0.36 5.15
N GLN A 28 6.52 1.65 5.15
CA GLN A 28 6.33 2.54 4.00
C GLN A 28 7.55 3.43 3.81
N MET A 29 8.12 3.44 2.61
CA MET A 29 9.23 4.32 2.25
C MET A 29 8.74 5.78 2.25
N LYS A 30 9.18 6.57 3.21
CA LYS A 30 8.89 8.02 3.26
C LYS A 30 9.76 8.77 2.26
N GLU A 31 10.99 8.30 2.08
CA GLU A 31 11.95 8.79 1.10
C GLU A 31 12.44 7.63 0.23
N PHE A 32 12.64 7.90 -1.05
CA PHE A 32 13.20 6.92 -1.97
C PHE A 32 14.71 7.14 -2.12
N PRO A 33 15.50 6.09 -2.28
CA PRO A 33 16.93 6.23 -2.47
C PRO A 33 17.24 6.93 -3.82
N ASN A 34 18.38 7.59 -3.90
CA ASN A 34 18.89 8.05 -5.18
C ASN A 34 19.59 6.89 -5.89
N SER A 35 19.35 6.73 -7.16
CA SER A 35 19.94 5.68 -7.97
C SER A 35 20.45 6.24 -9.30
N THR A 36 21.61 5.77 -9.72
CA THR A 36 22.13 5.96 -11.11
C THR A 36 21.70 4.82 -12.02
N THR A 37 21.11 3.77 -11.46
CA THR A 37 20.56 2.60 -12.14
C THR A 37 19.06 2.78 -12.33
N LEU A 38 18.47 2.17 -13.35
CA LEU A 38 17.02 2.20 -13.60
C LEU A 38 16.24 1.85 -12.33
N MET A 39 15.24 2.65 -12.01
CA MET A 39 14.46 2.50 -10.77
C MET A 39 13.06 1.99 -11.07
N VAL A 40 12.73 0.81 -10.55
CA VAL A 40 11.44 0.14 -10.68
C VAL A 40 10.75 0.09 -9.33
N CYS A 41 9.49 0.51 -9.24
CA CYS A 41 8.77 0.56 -7.97
C CYS A 41 7.41 -0.12 -8.04
N ASP A 42 7.15 -1.03 -7.09
CA ASP A 42 5.80 -1.53 -6.78
C ASP A 42 5.11 -0.54 -5.84
N MET A 43 4.05 0.09 -6.33
CA MET A 43 3.19 1.00 -5.56
C MET A 43 1.78 0.43 -5.36
N SER A 44 1.56 -0.87 -5.51
CA SER A 44 0.22 -1.48 -5.47
C SER A 44 -0.57 -1.13 -4.21
N SER A 45 0.08 -0.94 -3.06
CA SER A 45 -0.62 -0.69 -1.81
C SER A 45 -0.67 0.77 -1.36
N ASP A 46 0.01 1.69 -2.07
CA ASP A 46 -0.02 3.11 -1.74
C ASP A 46 -0.06 4.07 -2.95
N ILE A 47 -0.30 3.55 -4.16
CA ILE A 47 -0.53 4.39 -5.33
C ILE A 47 -1.68 5.38 -5.06
N PHE A 48 -1.52 6.65 -5.43
CA PHE A 48 -2.48 7.72 -5.20
C PHE A 48 -2.84 8.00 -3.73
N SER A 49 -2.05 7.52 -2.76
CA SER A 49 -2.29 7.78 -1.34
C SER A 49 -1.60 9.04 -0.82
N ARG A 50 -0.59 9.52 -1.53
CA ARG A 50 0.25 10.67 -1.19
C ARG A 50 0.94 11.23 -2.42
N ARG A 51 1.49 12.44 -2.28
CA ARG A 51 2.33 13.02 -3.34
C ARG A 51 3.66 12.28 -3.44
N ILE A 52 4.05 11.97 -4.66
CA ILE A 52 5.36 11.43 -5.01
C ILE A 52 5.90 12.15 -6.24
N ASP A 53 7.21 12.27 -6.34
CA ASP A 53 7.87 12.71 -7.56
C ASP A 53 8.04 11.51 -8.51
N VAL A 54 7.10 11.38 -9.46
CA VAL A 54 7.06 10.29 -10.44
C VAL A 54 8.31 10.28 -11.33
N SER A 55 8.94 11.44 -11.53
CA SER A 55 10.13 11.55 -12.38
C SER A 55 11.35 10.78 -11.87
N ARG A 56 11.35 10.40 -10.59
CA ARG A 56 12.41 9.59 -9.96
C ARG A 56 12.41 8.12 -10.37
N PHE A 57 11.33 7.64 -10.98
CA PHE A 57 11.17 6.23 -11.32
C PHE A 57 11.18 6.04 -12.84
N ASP A 58 11.79 4.98 -13.29
CA ASP A 58 11.78 4.60 -14.70
C ASP A 58 10.58 3.72 -15.03
N ILE A 59 10.16 2.89 -14.04
CA ILE A 59 8.92 2.12 -14.12
C ILE A 59 8.23 2.14 -12.75
N ILE A 60 6.94 2.49 -12.73
CA ILE A 60 6.05 2.26 -11.60
C ILE A 60 4.98 1.27 -12.03
N TYR A 61 4.65 0.32 -11.19
CA TYR A 61 3.48 -0.51 -11.39
C TYR A 61 2.64 -0.63 -10.13
N ALA A 62 1.32 -0.81 -10.31
CA ALA A 62 0.37 -0.90 -9.21
C ALA A 62 -0.83 -1.76 -9.61
N GLY A 63 -1.03 -2.89 -8.92
CA GLY A 63 -2.28 -3.64 -9.00
C GLY A 63 -3.42 -2.85 -8.37
N ALA A 64 -4.58 -2.77 -9.03
CA ALA A 64 -5.69 -1.92 -8.61
C ALA A 64 -6.32 -2.33 -7.27
N GLN A 65 -6.30 -3.63 -6.94
CA GLN A 65 -7.12 -4.26 -5.90
C GLN A 65 -6.90 -3.77 -4.46
N LYS A 66 -5.94 -2.91 -4.21
CA LYS A 66 -5.70 -2.36 -2.87
C LYS A 66 -6.22 -0.92 -2.74
N ASN A 67 -5.73 -0.01 -3.58
CA ASN A 67 -5.99 1.42 -3.40
C ASN A 67 -6.67 2.12 -4.58
N MET A 68 -6.76 1.47 -5.74
CA MET A 68 -7.24 2.10 -6.97
C MET A 68 -8.59 1.57 -7.46
N GLY A 69 -8.92 0.30 -7.15
CA GLY A 69 -10.15 -0.34 -7.63
C GLY A 69 -10.19 -1.84 -7.33
N PRO A 70 -10.98 -2.63 -8.07
CA PRO A 70 -11.04 -4.08 -7.92
C PRO A 70 -9.84 -4.78 -8.57
N ALA A 71 -9.67 -6.06 -8.26
CA ALA A 71 -8.70 -6.92 -8.94
C ALA A 71 -9.00 -7.04 -10.45
N GLY A 72 -7.95 -7.22 -11.25
CA GLY A 72 -8.05 -7.47 -12.70
C GLY A 72 -7.45 -6.35 -13.57
N THR A 73 -7.00 -5.25 -12.96
CA THR A 73 -6.32 -4.14 -13.66
C THR A 73 -5.00 -3.82 -12.97
N THR A 74 -3.99 -3.53 -13.74
CA THR A 74 -2.68 -3.05 -13.26
C THR A 74 -2.33 -1.76 -14.00
N LEU A 75 -2.05 -0.70 -13.24
CA LEU A 75 -1.47 0.52 -13.77
C LEU A 75 0.03 0.32 -13.97
N VAL A 76 0.55 0.73 -15.12
CA VAL A 76 1.99 0.82 -15.38
C VAL A 76 2.30 2.23 -15.88
N ILE A 77 3.27 2.87 -15.26
CA ILE A 77 3.85 4.15 -15.70
C ILE A 77 5.30 3.84 -16.08
N VAL A 78 5.68 4.14 -17.30
CA VAL A 78 7.01 3.84 -17.84
C VAL A 78 7.56 5.06 -18.57
N LYS A 79 8.84 5.39 -18.34
CA LYS A 79 9.52 6.43 -19.10
C LYS A 79 9.79 5.95 -20.53
N ASP A 80 9.59 6.83 -21.49
CA ASP A 80 9.81 6.53 -22.90
C ASP A 80 11.26 6.07 -23.19
N GLU A 81 12.22 6.60 -22.44
CA GLU A 81 13.64 6.29 -22.62
C GLU A 81 14.02 4.85 -22.29
N VAL A 82 13.18 4.10 -21.53
CA VAL A 82 13.47 2.69 -21.22
C VAL A 82 12.80 1.71 -22.19
N LEU A 83 11.90 2.19 -23.03
CA LEU A 83 11.21 1.35 -24.02
C LEU A 83 12.17 0.84 -25.11
N GLY A 84 12.04 -0.45 -25.44
CA GLY A 84 12.83 -1.07 -26.53
C GLY A 84 14.32 -1.24 -26.25
N LYS A 85 14.79 -1.03 -25.00
CA LYS A 85 16.23 -1.07 -24.67
C LYS A 85 16.78 -2.48 -24.39
N THR A 86 15.94 -3.49 -24.30
CA THR A 86 16.38 -4.82 -23.85
C THR A 86 17.27 -5.54 -24.87
N GLY A 87 17.21 -5.21 -26.16
CA GLY A 87 17.90 -5.93 -27.22
C GLY A 87 17.52 -7.40 -27.36
N ARG A 88 16.52 -7.86 -26.60
CA ARG A 88 16.05 -9.25 -26.54
C ARG A 88 14.82 -9.43 -27.43
N ASN A 89 14.64 -10.64 -27.94
CA ASN A 89 13.36 -11.04 -28.53
C ASN A 89 12.42 -11.43 -27.38
N ILE A 90 11.52 -10.51 -27.02
CA ILE A 90 10.52 -10.71 -25.96
C ILE A 90 9.17 -11.06 -26.57
N PRO A 91 8.35 -11.90 -25.88
CA PRO A 91 6.98 -12.17 -26.32
C PRO A 91 6.16 -10.90 -26.44
N THR A 92 5.32 -10.82 -27.46
CA THR A 92 4.49 -9.65 -27.80
C THR A 92 3.74 -9.07 -26.58
N MET A 93 3.17 -9.92 -25.73
CA MET A 93 2.41 -9.48 -24.54
C MET A 93 3.28 -8.90 -23.41
N LEU A 94 4.60 -9.12 -23.46
CA LEU A 94 5.55 -8.59 -22.46
C LEU A 94 6.24 -7.31 -22.95
N ASP A 95 5.96 -6.86 -24.18
CA ASP A 95 6.48 -5.61 -24.73
C ASP A 95 5.49 -4.47 -24.47
N TYR A 96 5.90 -3.50 -23.68
CA TYR A 96 5.07 -2.32 -23.39
C TYR A 96 4.68 -1.53 -24.65
N ASN A 97 5.51 -1.50 -25.69
CA ASN A 97 5.17 -0.85 -26.95
C ASN A 97 3.91 -1.45 -27.61
N THR A 98 3.69 -2.76 -27.45
CA THR A 98 2.48 -3.43 -27.92
C THR A 98 1.22 -2.84 -27.30
N HIS A 99 1.26 -2.61 -25.98
CA HIS A 99 0.13 -2.05 -25.24
C HIS A 99 -0.04 -0.56 -25.50
N ILE A 100 1.06 0.20 -25.52
CA ILE A 100 1.06 1.66 -25.77
C ILE A 100 0.46 1.96 -27.16
N SER A 101 0.90 1.24 -28.21
CA SER A 101 0.42 1.45 -29.59
C SER A 101 -1.06 1.14 -29.81
N LYS A 102 -1.73 0.54 -28.83
CA LYS A 102 -3.14 0.13 -28.86
C LYS A 102 -3.95 0.72 -27.71
N ASP A 103 -3.49 1.80 -27.08
CA ASP A 103 -4.17 2.45 -25.97
C ASP A 103 -4.56 1.46 -24.87
N SER A 104 -3.67 0.51 -24.55
CA SER A 104 -3.87 -0.60 -23.59
C SER A 104 -4.96 -1.61 -23.98
N MET A 105 -5.41 -1.61 -25.23
CA MET A 105 -6.47 -2.49 -25.76
C MET A 105 -5.96 -3.43 -26.85
N PHE A 106 -4.73 -3.91 -26.75
CA PHE A 106 -4.20 -4.90 -27.69
C PHE A 106 -4.98 -6.20 -27.66
N ASN A 107 -5.42 -6.64 -26.52
CA ASN A 107 -6.39 -7.73 -26.30
C ASN A 107 -7.67 -7.18 -25.69
N THR A 108 -8.73 -7.98 -25.63
CA THR A 108 -9.99 -7.62 -24.97
C THR A 108 -9.70 -7.22 -23.51
N PRO A 109 -9.97 -5.97 -23.11
CA PRO A 109 -9.63 -5.48 -21.79
C PRO A 109 -10.62 -5.97 -20.73
N PRO A 110 -10.21 -6.04 -19.45
CA PRO A 110 -11.11 -6.33 -18.34
C PRO A 110 -11.98 -5.08 -18.02
N VAL A 111 -13.06 -4.90 -18.77
CA VAL A 111 -13.87 -3.67 -18.80
C VAL A 111 -14.37 -3.26 -17.41
N PHE A 112 -14.91 -4.20 -16.62
CA PHE A 112 -15.45 -3.91 -15.30
C PHE A 112 -14.40 -3.34 -14.32
N PRO A 113 -13.23 -3.97 -14.11
CA PRO A 113 -12.20 -3.39 -13.25
C PRO A 113 -11.69 -2.03 -13.73
N ILE A 114 -11.56 -1.81 -15.04
CA ILE A 114 -11.15 -0.51 -15.59
C ILE A 114 -12.21 0.55 -15.29
N TYR A 115 -13.46 0.25 -15.53
CA TYR A 115 -14.56 1.16 -15.26
C TYR A 115 -14.66 1.55 -13.77
N VAL A 116 -14.59 0.57 -12.86
CA VAL A 116 -14.62 0.86 -11.42
C VAL A 116 -13.38 1.62 -10.97
N SER A 117 -12.19 1.30 -11.50
CA SER A 117 -10.98 2.09 -11.21
C SER A 117 -11.12 3.54 -11.68
N MET A 118 -11.72 3.77 -12.85
CA MET A 118 -12.04 5.12 -13.33
C MET A 118 -12.95 5.86 -12.34
N LEU A 119 -14.03 5.21 -11.86
CA LEU A 119 -14.95 5.82 -10.89
C LEU A 119 -14.24 6.14 -9.56
N THR A 120 -13.39 5.26 -9.08
CA THR A 120 -12.59 5.48 -7.86
C THR A 120 -11.64 6.69 -8.02
N LEU A 121 -10.98 6.79 -9.17
CA LEU A 121 -10.10 7.93 -9.45
C LEU A 121 -10.88 9.23 -9.63
N GLN A 122 -12.07 9.18 -10.19
CA GLN A 122 -12.96 10.34 -10.29
C GLN A 122 -13.45 10.78 -8.90
N TRP A 123 -13.83 9.83 -8.04
CA TRP A 123 -14.13 10.12 -6.65
C TRP A 123 -12.94 10.81 -5.96
N LEU A 124 -11.74 10.27 -6.09
CA LEU A 124 -10.53 10.86 -5.52
C LEU A 124 -10.29 12.29 -6.02
N LYS A 125 -10.44 12.51 -7.32
CA LYS A 125 -10.33 13.84 -7.93
C LYS A 125 -11.36 14.82 -7.36
N ASN A 126 -12.61 14.40 -7.23
CA ASN A 126 -13.70 15.22 -6.71
C ASN A 126 -13.55 15.52 -5.21
N LEU A 127 -12.90 14.63 -4.45
CA LEU A 127 -12.56 14.83 -3.04
C LEU A 127 -11.54 15.94 -2.82
N GLY A 128 -10.79 16.32 -3.86
CA GLY A 128 -9.72 17.31 -3.80
C GLY A 128 -8.33 16.72 -4.15
N GLY A 129 -8.30 15.49 -4.67
CA GLY A 129 -7.09 14.84 -5.17
C GLY A 129 -6.17 14.27 -4.10
N VAL A 130 -4.93 14.02 -4.51
CA VAL A 130 -3.93 13.33 -3.69
C VAL A 130 -3.55 14.15 -2.45
N GLU A 131 -3.54 15.47 -2.53
CA GLU A 131 -3.18 16.33 -1.39
C GLU A 131 -4.18 16.25 -0.23
N VAL A 132 -5.46 16.08 -0.55
CA VAL A 132 -6.51 15.92 0.47
C VAL A 132 -6.49 14.53 1.05
N ILE A 133 -6.41 13.51 0.22
CA ILE A 133 -6.42 12.13 0.69
C ILE A 133 -5.17 11.77 1.51
N GLU A 134 -4.01 12.37 1.20
CA GLU A 134 -2.79 12.21 1.98
C GLU A 134 -3.00 12.62 3.44
N LYS A 135 -3.63 13.77 3.67
CA LYS A 135 -3.96 14.25 5.02
C LYS A 135 -4.93 13.32 5.72
N MET A 136 -5.99 12.90 5.04
CA MET A 136 -6.97 11.95 5.59
C MET A 136 -6.32 10.61 5.94
N ASN A 137 -5.40 10.11 5.11
CA ASN A 137 -4.67 8.86 5.38
C ASN A 137 -3.73 9.02 6.58
N GLN A 138 -3.07 10.16 6.72
CA GLN A 138 -2.23 10.46 7.87
C GLN A 138 -3.06 10.50 9.15
N GLU A 139 -4.20 11.21 9.16
CA GLU A 139 -5.10 11.27 10.31
C GLU A 139 -5.59 9.89 10.75
N LYS A 140 -6.00 9.03 9.82
CA LYS A 140 -6.41 7.65 10.11
C LYS A 140 -5.28 6.84 10.76
N ALA A 141 -4.08 6.94 10.20
CA ALA A 141 -2.92 6.20 10.68
C ALA A 141 -2.49 6.70 12.07
N ASP A 142 -2.40 8.02 12.25
CA ASP A 142 -2.02 8.63 13.53
C ASP A 142 -2.99 8.25 14.64
N LEU A 143 -4.29 8.25 14.37
CA LEU A 143 -5.31 7.87 15.32
C LEU A 143 -5.13 6.42 15.82
N LEU A 144 -4.89 5.47 14.90
CA LEU A 144 -4.69 4.07 15.27
C LEU A 144 -3.34 3.84 15.94
N TYR A 145 -2.26 4.43 15.44
CA TYR A 145 -0.94 4.31 16.08
C TYR A 145 -0.89 4.95 17.47
N ALA A 146 -1.60 6.05 17.70
CA ALA A 146 -1.72 6.65 19.02
C ALA A 146 -2.35 5.68 20.03
N GLU A 147 -3.39 4.94 19.63
CA GLU A 147 -4.00 3.91 20.49
C GLU A 147 -3.06 2.73 20.71
N ILE A 148 -2.39 2.23 19.67
CA ILE A 148 -1.42 1.12 19.79
C ILE A 148 -0.28 1.49 20.75
N ASP A 149 0.26 2.71 20.63
CA ASP A 149 1.38 3.18 21.45
C ASP A 149 0.97 3.50 22.91
N ARG A 150 -0.31 3.83 23.13
CA ARG A 150 -0.87 4.12 24.46
C ARG A 150 -1.25 2.86 25.24
N ASN A 151 -1.85 1.90 24.55
CA ASN A 151 -2.52 0.76 25.17
C ASN A 151 -1.52 -0.38 25.42
N PRO A 152 -1.26 -0.74 26.69
CA PRO A 152 -0.23 -1.73 27.06
C PRO A 152 -0.51 -3.15 26.54
N LEU A 153 -1.73 -3.43 26.09
CA LEU A 153 -2.07 -4.72 25.50
C LEU A 153 -1.57 -4.87 24.07
N PHE A 154 -1.15 -3.79 23.41
CA PHE A 154 -0.76 -3.82 22.00
C PHE A 154 0.65 -3.29 21.78
N GLU A 155 1.27 -3.75 20.71
CA GLU A 155 2.60 -3.31 20.29
C GLU A 155 2.65 -3.15 18.77
N GLY A 156 3.15 -2.00 18.29
CA GLY A 156 3.43 -1.78 16.87
C GLY A 156 4.69 -2.52 16.42
N THR A 157 4.60 -3.26 15.33
CA THR A 157 5.72 -4.11 14.84
C THR A 157 6.78 -3.38 14.05
N VAL A 158 6.60 -2.07 13.77
CA VAL A 158 7.40 -1.27 12.85
C VAL A 158 8.05 -0.09 13.56
N ALA A 159 9.32 0.19 13.24
CA ALA A 159 10.01 1.41 13.67
C ALA A 159 9.16 2.65 13.32
N LYS A 160 9.04 3.60 14.25
CA LYS A 160 8.07 4.70 14.14
C LYS A 160 8.22 5.51 12.85
N GLU A 161 9.44 5.76 12.44
CA GLU A 161 9.77 6.51 11.23
C GLU A 161 9.41 5.79 9.91
N ASP A 162 9.26 4.46 9.97
CA ASP A 162 8.99 3.63 8.79
C ASP A 162 7.54 3.11 8.75
N ARG A 163 6.71 3.53 9.70
CA ARG A 163 5.29 3.11 9.81
C ARG A 163 4.48 3.48 8.57
N SER A 164 3.70 2.51 8.09
CA SER A 164 2.80 2.70 6.95
C SER A 164 1.53 3.44 7.34
N ASN A 165 1.11 4.39 6.50
CA ASN A 165 -0.21 5.00 6.62
C ASN A 165 -1.32 4.15 5.99
N MET A 166 -0.94 3.10 5.21
CA MET A 166 -1.87 2.22 4.50
C MET A 166 -2.12 0.90 5.22
N ASN A 167 -1.10 0.36 5.90
CA ASN A 167 -1.17 -0.96 6.54
C ASN A 167 -0.56 -0.88 7.93
N VAL A 168 -1.39 -0.78 8.94
CA VAL A 168 -0.96 -0.74 10.34
C VAL A 168 -0.89 -2.15 10.88
N CYS A 169 0.33 -2.61 11.20
CA CYS A 169 0.60 -3.94 11.75
C CYS A 169 0.91 -3.84 13.26
N PHE A 170 0.29 -4.71 14.06
CA PHE A 170 0.47 -4.72 15.50
C PHE A 170 0.28 -6.12 16.09
N LEU A 171 0.79 -6.32 17.30
CA LEU A 171 0.66 -7.54 18.07
C LEU A 171 -0.20 -7.28 19.30
N LEU A 172 -0.77 -8.37 19.85
CA LEU A 172 -1.35 -8.41 21.18
C LEU A 172 -0.29 -8.99 22.12
N ASN A 173 0.07 -8.26 23.18
CA ASN A 173 1.13 -8.62 24.11
C ASN A 173 0.75 -9.80 25.03
N ASP A 174 -0.54 -9.93 25.30
CA ASP A 174 -1.08 -11.02 26.12
C ASP A 174 -1.91 -11.98 25.26
N SER A 175 -1.32 -13.11 24.90
CA SER A 175 -1.98 -14.15 24.09
C SER A 175 -3.24 -14.75 24.74
N SER A 176 -3.38 -14.68 26.08
CA SER A 176 -4.58 -15.16 26.76
C SER A 176 -5.83 -14.33 26.44
N LYS A 177 -5.65 -13.09 26.00
CA LYS A 177 -6.72 -12.16 25.56
C LYS A 177 -7.06 -12.26 24.07
N GLU A 178 -6.39 -13.12 23.31
CA GLU A 178 -6.59 -13.21 21.85
C GLU A 178 -8.02 -13.58 21.48
N ASP A 179 -8.61 -14.57 22.13
CA ASP A 179 -9.99 -14.99 21.86
C ASP A 179 -11.00 -13.90 22.22
N ALA A 180 -10.75 -13.19 23.33
CA ALA A 180 -11.59 -12.08 23.74
C ALA A 180 -11.53 -10.93 22.72
N PHE A 181 -10.33 -10.57 22.23
CA PHE A 181 -10.17 -9.55 21.20
C PHE A 181 -10.81 -9.98 19.87
N ASN A 182 -10.61 -11.25 19.47
CA ASN A 182 -11.23 -11.80 18.27
C ASN A 182 -12.77 -11.75 18.33
N THR A 183 -13.34 -12.00 19.51
CA THR A 183 -14.79 -11.89 19.72
C THR A 183 -15.28 -10.45 19.61
N LEU A 184 -14.56 -9.50 20.21
CA LEU A 184 -14.93 -8.07 20.18
C LEU A 184 -14.96 -7.50 18.77
N TRP A 185 -13.87 -7.64 18.01
CA TRP A 185 -13.83 -7.04 16.69
C TRP A 185 -14.75 -7.75 15.68
N ASN A 186 -14.97 -9.08 15.79
CA ASN A 186 -15.95 -9.79 14.98
C ASN A 186 -17.38 -9.30 15.27
N ALA A 187 -17.74 -9.15 16.55
CA ALA A 187 -19.05 -8.64 16.95
C ALA A 187 -19.30 -7.19 16.49
N ALA A 188 -18.23 -6.40 16.35
CA ALA A 188 -18.30 -5.05 15.81
C ALA A 188 -18.37 -5.00 14.26
N GLY A 189 -18.42 -6.15 13.58
CA GLY A 189 -18.49 -6.21 12.12
C GLY A 189 -17.14 -5.96 11.40
N ILE A 190 -16.03 -5.95 12.13
CA ILE A 190 -14.70 -5.83 11.52
C ILE A 190 -14.34 -7.18 10.88
N SER A 191 -13.77 -7.15 9.68
CA SER A 191 -13.32 -8.35 8.97
C SER A 191 -11.91 -8.19 8.42
N GLY A 192 -11.20 -9.34 8.22
CA GLY A 192 -9.90 -9.36 7.57
C GLY A 192 -8.75 -8.71 8.33
N ILE A 193 -8.90 -8.50 9.66
CA ILE A 193 -7.91 -7.81 10.49
C ILE A 193 -6.76 -8.71 10.94
N LYS A 194 -6.88 -10.04 10.86
CA LYS A 194 -5.79 -10.95 11.20
C LYS A 194 -4.57 -10.69 10.31
N GLY A 195 -3.39 -10.69 10.89
CA GLY A 195 -2.14 -10.49 10.20
C GLY A 195 -1.85 -11.59 9.17
N HIS A 196 -0.84 -11.36 8.34
CA HIS A 196 -0.45 -12.35 7.36
C HIS A 196 0.05 -13.63 8.06
N ARG A 197 -0.29 -14.80 7.53
CA ARG A 197 0.04 -16.12 8.11
C ARG A 197 1.53 -16.34 8.42
N SER A 198 2.43 -15.64 7.71
CA SER A 198 3.89 -15.72 7.94
C SER A 198 4.38 -14.80 9.07
N VAL A 199 3.56 -13.85 9.54
CA VAL A 199 3.96 -12.83 10.53
C VAL A 199 3.11 -12.97 11.81
N GLY A 200 1.85 -13.37 11.67
CA GLY A 200 0.89 -13.40 12.78
C GLY A 200 0.37 -12.02 13.16
N GLY A 201 -0.18 -11.90 14.36
CA GLY A 201 -0.72 -10.68 14.89
C GLY A 201 -1.91 -10.12 14.10
N TYR A 202 -1.97 -8.81 13.99
CA TYR A 202 -3.08 -8.08 13.37
C TYR A 202 -2.57 -7.08 12.34
N ARG A 203 -3.40 -6.80 11.34
CA ARG A 203 -3.11 -5.81 10.30
C ARG A 203 -4.38 -5.09 9.88
N ALA A 204 -4.47 -3.81 10.16
CA ALA A 204 -5.52 -2.95 9.63
C ALA A 204 -5.09 -2.35 8.28
N SER A 205 -5.93 -2.51 7.24
CA SER A 205 -5.73 -1.90 5.93
C SER A 205 -6.53 -0.61 5.83
N LEU A 206 -5.85 0.54 5.81
CA LEU A 206 -6.44 1.88 5.87
C LEU A 206 -6.42 2.58 4.49
N TYR A 207 -6.71 1.83 3.42
CA TYR A 207 -6.68 2.37 2.06
C TYR A 207 -7.55 3.62 1.90
N ASN A 208 -7.35 4.37 0.81
CA ASN A 208 -7.97 5.68 0.59
C ASN A 208 -9.47 5.72 0.91
N ALA A 209 -10.22 4.71 0.47
CA ALA A 209 -11.67 4.67 0.65
C ALA A 209 -12.14 4.27 2.06
N MET A 210 -11.23 3.85 2.96
CA MET A 210 -11.58 3.51 4.33
C MET A 210 -11.92 4.78 5.12
N PRO A 211 -13.15 4.95 5.64
CA PRO A 211 -13.52 6.11 6.43
C PRO A 211 -12.88 6.07 7.82
N ILE A 212 -12.61 7.24 8.40
CA ILE A 212 -11.99 7.37 9.72
C ILE A 212 -12.85 6.76 10.84
N GLU A 213 -14.16 6.79 10.67
CA GLU A 213 -15.13 6.19 11.59
C GLU A 213 -14.92 4.67 11.73
N SER A 214 -14.55 3.99 10.65
CA SER A 214 -14.21 2.56 10.70
C SER A 214 -12.94 2.28 11.49
N VAL A 215 -11.96 3.20 11.45
CA VAL A 215 -10.75 3.13 12.27
C VAL A 215 -11.11 3.33 13.75
N GLN A 216 -12.03 4.26 14.05
CA GLN A 216 -12.51 4.49 15.40
C GLN A 216 -13.19 3.26 16.00
N VAL A 217 -13.97 2.51 15.22
CA VAL A 217 -14.59 1.25 15.70
C VAL A 217 -13.51 0.26 16.17
N LEU A 218 -12.40 0.11 15.44
CA LEU A 218 -11.30 -0.76 15.87
C LEU A 218 -10.69 -0.27 17.20
N ILE A 219 -10.42 1.03 17.29
CA ILE A 219 -9.88 1.64 18.51
C ILE A 219 -10.80 1.42 19.71
N ASP A 220 -12.10 1.54 19.52
CA ASP A 220 -13.09 1.31 20.59
C ASP A 220 -13.05 -0.15 21.08
N MET A 221 -12.83 -1.12 20.16
CA MET A 221 -12.66 -2.53 20.54
C MET A 221 -11.34 -2.76 21.30
N MET A 222 -10.26 -2.06 20.93
CA MET A 222 -8.98 -2.12 21.64
C MET A 222 -9.13 -1.57 23.07
N LYS A 223 -9.78 -0.42 23.25
CA LYS A 223 -10.07 0.18 24.56
C LYS A 223 -11.00 -0.71 25.41
N LYS A 224 -12.00 -1.31 24.78
CA LYS A 224 -12.92 -2.23 25.47
C LYS A 224 -12.21 -3.48 26.00
N LEU A 225 -11.22 -4.00 25.24
CA LEU A 225 -10.39 -5.11 25.70
C LEU A 225 -9.54 -4.73 26.92
N GLU A 226 -9.02 -3.50 26.97
CA GLU A 226 -8.20 -3.00 28.07
C GLU A 226 -9.00 -2.91 29.39
N GLN A 227 -10.30 -2.67 29.31
CA GLN A 227 -11.19 -2.51 30.47
C GLN A 227 -11.68 -3.86 31.05
N ASN A 228 -11.47 -4.96 30.32
CA ASN A 228 -11.85 -6.32 30.70
C ASN A 228 -10.64 -7.14 31.16
#